data_a8a698ddae51346537ddd827b2591f75
#
_entry.id   a8a698ddae51346537ddd827b2591f75
#
_cell.length_a   1.000
_cell.length_b   1.000
_cell.length_c   1.000
_cell.angle_alpha   90.00
_cell.angle_beta   90.00
_cell.angle_gamma   90.00
#
_symmetry.space_group_name_H-M   'P 1'
#
loop_
_entity.id
_entity.type
_entity.pdbx_description
1 polymer ?
#
loop_
_entity_poly.entity_id
_entity_poly.type
_entity_poly.pdbx_seq_one_letter_code
_entity_poly.pdbx_strand_id
1 'polypeptide(L)'
;MSRILPVTDPAEAAALDRLAARDDFEARRIRRMLSMPDLSRTPGSPLHELVERVKSVPSFKDFDIIAIPEIVPASISFDLFDFPPTHPSRSTSDTYYIDEKHILRTHDTVFWYYYLQLPEIKERIARGESLGTLCYGKVYRKDEIDRRHMNVFHQMGGWYLMPEDKGNLSLDDLKSVLSDVVKSIFGPNCIYRFNVDVFPYTDPSLEVEVQVEGEWVEILGGGMPKKSVLKNMGVEGYVGWAFGFGLERLAIISMKLPDIRLLWSEDERVKKQLVLDRPFVEVSKYPSVTRDISFVVPKDFVPNNYFDLIRDLGGDLVQEVKLLDRFENAEKFGSDKVSYTFRTVYQSFERTLTSAEVDKIHRAIEEDTKKRFSATIR
;
A
#
# COMPACT_ATOMS: atom_id res chain seq x y z
N MET A 1 6.37 -28.24 -0.22
CA MET A 1 6.30 -26.99 -1.00
C MET A 1 4.91 -26.40 -0.80
N SER A 2 4.83 -25.14 -0.38
CA SER A 2 3.56 -24.43 -0.24
C SER A 2 2.85 -24.38 -1.61
N ARG A 3 1.56 -24.68 -1.63
CA ARG A 3 0.75 -24.69 -2.84
C ARG A 3 0.35 -23.25 -3.20
N ILE A 4 0.57 -22.85 -4.44
CA ILE A 4 0.12 -21.54 -4.94
C ILE A 4 -1.28 -21.71 -5.53
N LEU A 5 -2.23 -20.92 -5.01
CA LEU A 5 -3.63 -20.89 -5.41
C LEU A 5 -3.92 -19.58 -6.19
N PRO A 6 -3.86 -19.59 -7.53
CA PRO A 6 -4.27 -18.42 -8.28
C PRO A 6 -5.79 -18.30 -8.26
N VAL A 7 -6.28 -17.10 -7.98
CA VAL A 7 -7.72 -16.79 -8.04
C VAL A 7 -7.97 -15.88 -9.23
N THR A 8 -8.94 -16.25 -10.04
CA THR A 8 -9.47 -15.40 -11.11
C THR A 8 -10.86 -14.94 -10.73
N ASP A 9 -11.13 -13.66 -10.92
CA ASP A 9 -12.46 -13.09 -10.68
C ASP A 9 -13.01 -12.53 -12.01
N PRO A 10 -14.15 -13.05 -12.51
CA PRO A 10 -14.81 -12.50 -13.70
C PRO A 10 -15.12 -11.00 -13.58
N ALA A 11 -15.33 -10.50 -12.35
CA ALA A 11 -15.55 -9.08 -12.11
C ALA A 11 -14.31 -8.23 -12.42
N GLU A 12 -13.11 -8.74 -12.11
CA GLU A 12 -11.85 -8.10 -12.49
C GLU A 12 -11.72 -8.02 -14.02
N ALA A 13 -11.92 -9.13 -14.73
CA ALA A 13 -11.84 -9.15 -16.20
C ALA A 13 -12.81 -8.13 -16.82
N ALA A 14 -14.06 -8.11 -16.38
CA ALA A 14 -15.04 -7.15 -16.84
C ALA A 14 -14.69 -5.68 -16.49
N ALA A 15 -14.05 -5.44 -15.35
CA ALA A 15 -13.58 -4.11 -14.97
C ALA A 15 -12.38 -3.66 -15.81
N LEU A 16 -11.47 -4.58 -16.16
CA LEU A 16 -10.35 -4.32 -17.08
C LEU A 16 -10.84 -3.97 -18.48
N ASP A 17 -11.86 -4.67 -19.00
CA ASP A 17 -12.46 -4.36 -20.29
C ASP A 17 -13.08 -2.95 -20.31
N ARG A 18 -13.82 -2.59 -19.26
CA ARG A 18 -14.37 -1.23 -19.10
C ARG A 18 -13.27 -0.18 -19.03
N LEU A 19 -12.21 -0.47 -18.29
CA LEU A 19 -11.05 0.42 -18.16
C LEU A 19 -10.31 0.61 -19.49
N ALA A 20 -10.19 -0.47 -20.28
CA ALA A 20 -9.55 -0.43 -21.60
C ALA A 20 -10.35 0.43 -22.60
N ALA A 21 -11.68 0.44 -22.49
CA ALA A 21 -12.56 1.24 -23.34
C ALA A 21 -12.53 2.75 -23.01
N ARG A 22 -11.96 3.15 -21.88
CA ARG A 22 -11.86 4.55 -21.44
C ARG A 22 -10.51 5.15 -21.84
N ASP A 23 -10.51 6.41 -22.31
CA ASP A 23 -9.29 7.17 -22.60
C ASP A 23 -9.22 8.50 -21.81
N ASP A 24 -9.93 8.56 -20.68
CA ASP A 24 -9.78 9.67 -19.75
C ASP A 24 -8.48 9.55 -18.94
N PHE A 25 -8.17 10.61 -18.25
CA PHE A 25 -6.94 10.76 -17.49
C PHE A 25 -6.81 9.74 -16.35
N GLU A 26 -7.90 9.46 -15.65
CA GLU A 26 -7.92 8.51 -14.54
C GLU A 26 -7.72 7.07 -15.04
N ALA A 27 -8.37 6.71 -16.15
CA ALA A 27 -8.19 5.41 -16.77
C ALA A 27 -6.73 5.18 -17.23
N ARG A 28 -6.10 6.20 -17.83
CA ARG A 28 -4.67 6.10 -18.21
C ARG A 28 -3.78 5.93 -16.98
N ARG A 29 -4.03 6.67 -15.89
CA ARG A 29 -3.32 6.53 -14.61
C ARG A 29 -3.44 5.12 -14.06
N ILE A 30 -4.65 4.59 -13.96
CA ILE A 30 -4.91 3.26 -13.42
C ILE A 30 -4.22 2.18 -14.27
N ARG A 31 -4.31 2.26 -15.60
CA ARG A 31 -3.59 1.30 -16.48
C ARG A 31 -2.09 1.34 -16.28
N ARG A 32 -1.49 2.55 -16.10
CA ARG A 32 -0.06 2.69 -15.79
C ARG A 32 0.28 1.99 -14.47
N MET A 33 -0.51 2.19 -13.41
CA MET A 33 -0.28 1.56 -12.11
C MET A 33 -0.40 0.03 -12.19
N LEU A 34 -1.39 -0.49 -12.89
CA LEU A 34 -1.55 -1.93 -13.11
C LEU A 34 -0.39 -2.52 -13.90
N SER A 35 0.19 -1.77 -14.86
CA SER A 35 1.33 -2.23 -15.66
C SER A 35 2.67 -2.21 -14.92
N MET A 36 2.76 -1.58 -13.75
CA MET A 36 3.99 -1.63 -12.95
C MET A 36 4.30 -3.06 -12.50
N PRO A 37 5.57 -3.47 -12.50
CA PRO A 37 5.95 -4.82 -12.08
C PRO A 37 5.59 -5.07 -10.62
N ASP A 38 5.21 -6.31 -10.31
CA ASP A 38 5.05 -6.77 -8.92
C ASP A 38 6.43 -7.18 -8.39
N LEU A 39 7.06 -6.27 -7.64
CA LEU A 39 8.40 -6.48 -7.09
C LEU A 39 8.43 -7.60 -6.03
N SER A 40 7.30 -7.90 -5.39
CA SER A 40 7.21 -9.01 -4.44
C SER A 40 7.28 -10.39 -5.12
N ARG A 41 7.04 -10.42 -6.43
CA ARG A 41 7.09 -11.63 -7.28
C ARG A 41 8.23 -11.61 -8.30
N THR A 42 9.03 -10.55 -8.32
CA THR A 42 10.14 -10.38 -9.24
C THR A 42 11.43 -10.94 -8.63
N PRO A 43 11.97 -12.07 -9.11
CA PRO A 43 13.22 -12.64 -8.60
C PRO A 43 14.37 -11.65 -8.65
N GLY A 44 15.13 -11.55 -7.57
CA GLY A 44 16.24 -10.59 -7.42
C GLY A 44 15.81 -9.23 -6.85
N SER A 45 14.52 -8.95 -6.72
CA SER A 45 14.03 -7.80 -5.96
C SER A 45 14.20 -8.02 -4.45
N PRO A 46 14.59 -7.01 -3.66
CA PRO A 46 14.61 -7.11 -2.21
C PRO A 46 13.23 -7.39 -1.61
N LEU A 47 12.14 -6.97 -2.27
CA LEU A 47 10.79 -7.29 -1.81
C LEU A 47 10.46 -8.78 -1.98
N HIS A 48 10.92 -9.38 -3.07
CA HIS A 48 10.80 -10.82 -3.27
C HIS A 48 11.62 -11.60 -2.23
N GLU A 49 12.83 -11.15 -1.92
CA GLU A 49 13.66 -11.75 -0.88
C GLU A 49 12.97 -11.68 0.51
N LEU A 50 12.37 -10.54 0.86
CA LEU A 50 11.57 -10.41 2.10
C LEU A 50 10.43 -11.43 2.15
N VAL A 51 9.69 -11.59 1.05
CA VAL A 51 8.63 -12.61 0.95
C VAL A 51 9.20 -14.00 1.19
N GLU A 52 10.32 -14.36 0.59
CA GLU A 52 10.94 -15.67 0.78
C GLU A 52 11.45 -15.89 2.21
N ARG A 53 12.00 -14.85 2.86
CA ARG A 53 12.38 -14.91 4.29
C ARG A 53 11.17 -15.22 5.18
N VAL A 54 10.07 -14.51 4.99
CA VAL A 54 8.84 -14.73 5.77
C VAL A 54 8.24 -16.11 5.50
N LYS A 55 8.16 -16.54 4.25
CA LYS A 55 7.68 -17.89 3.88
C LYS A 55 8.51 -19.00 4.52
N SER A 56 9.78 -18.75 4.82
CA SER A 56 10.67 -19.71 5.46
C SER A 56 10.43 -19.89 6.97
N VAL A 57 9.61 -19.05 7.58
CA VAL A 57 9.26 -19.16 9.00
C VAL A 57 8.55 -20.52 9.24
N PRO A 58 9.00 -21.32 10.21
CA PRO A 58 8.49 -22.67 10.42
C PRO A 58 6.97 -22.77 10.58
N SER A 59 6.34 -21.77 11.19
CA SER A 59 4.90 -21.70 11.37
C SER A 59 4.12 -21.64 10.05
N PHE A 60 4.75 -21.26 8.94
CA PHE A 60 4.12 -21.14 7.62
C PHE A 60 4.40 -22.30 6.67
N LYS A 61 5.11 -23.35 7.14
CA LYS A 61 5.54 -24.46 6.30
C LYS A 61 4.41 -25.12 5.50
N ASP A 62 3.23 -25.24 6.11
CA ASP A 62 2.08 -25.92 5.52
C ASP A 62 0.98 -24.95 5.11
N PHE A 63 1.30 -23.65 5.02
CA PHE A 63 0.37 -22.63 4.59
C PHE A 63 0.23 -22.65 3.07
N ASP A 64 -1.01 -22.46 2.60
CA ASP A 64 -1.28 -22.16 1.20
C ASP A 64 -0.76 -20.74 0.87
N ILE A 65 -0.41 -20.52 -0.37
CA ILE A 65 -0.11 -19.17 -0.89
C ILE A 65 -1.20 -18.81 -1.88
N ILE A 66 -1.88 -17.69 -1.66
CA ILE A 66 -2.94 -17.24 -2.56
C ILE A 66 -2.49 -16.01 -3.37
N ALA A 67 -2.84 -16.01 -4.64
CA ALA A 67 -2.73 -14.83 -5.51
C ALA A 67 -4.15 -14.37 -5.86
N ILE A 68 -4.45 -13.12 -5.56
CA ILE A 68 -5.79 -12.55 -5.68
C ILE A 68 -5.82 -11.39 -6.69
N PRO A 69 -7.02 -11.05 -7.23
CA PRO A 69 -7.21 -9.93 -8.15
C PRO A 69 -6.69 -8.59 -7.63
N GLU A 70 -6.24 -7.73 -8.52
CA GLU A 70 -5.83 -6.35 -8.20
C GLU A 70 -7.02 -5.39 -8.24
N ILE A 71 -8.05 -5.72 -9.03
CA ILE A 71 -9.33 -5.00 -9.06
C ILE A 71 -10.37 -5.84 -8.34
N VAL A 72 -10.97 -5.27 -7.30
CA VAL A 72 -11.92 -5.96 -6.44
C VAL A 72 -13.19 -5.15 -6.24
N PRO A 73 -14.34 -5.78 -5.97
CA PRO A 73 -15.53 -5.06 -5.52
C PRO A 73 -15.25 -4.28 -4.22
N ALA A 74 -15.69 -3.03 -4.16
CA ALA A 74 -15.53 -2.19 -2.98
C ALA A 74 -16.21 -2.81 -1.73
N SER A 75 -17.33 -3.52 -1.93
CA SER A 75 -18.02 -4.25 -0.87
C SER A 75 -17.15 -5.35 -0.25
N ILE A 76 -16.38 -6.08 -1.05
CA ILE A 76 -15.45 -7.09 -0.54
C ILE A 76 -14.31 -6.42 0.26
N SER A 77 -13.83 -5.27 -0.20
CA SER A 77 -12.72 -4.58 0.47
C SER A 77 -13.12 -3.90 1.77
N PHE A 78 -14.38 -3.47 1.90
CA PHE A 78 -14.81 -2.65 3.02
C PHE A 78 -15.94 -3.27 3.84
N ASP A 79 -17.05 -3.69 3.19
CA ASP A 79 -18.26 -4.09 3.92
C ASP A 79 -18.03 -5.40 4.69
N LEU A 80 -17.33 -6.36 4.08
CA LEU A 80 -17.02 -7.64 4.72
C LEU A 80 -16.07 -7.49 5.92
N PHE A 81 -15.31 -6.41 5.99
CA PHE A 81 -14.32 -6.13 7.03
C PHE A 81 -14.80 -5.12 8.10
N ASP A 82 -16.11 -4.88 8.17
CA ASP A 82 -16.73 -3.97 9.14
C ASP A 82 -16.20 -2.52 9.08
N PHE A 83 -15.68 -2.06 7.92
CA PHE A 83 -15.33 -0.66 7.74
C PHE A 83 -16.57 0.22 7.79
N PRO A 84 -16.64 1.21 8.67
CA PRO A 84 -17.78 2.12 8.72
C PRO A 84 -18.04 2.80 7.37
N PRO A 85 -19.29 3.14 7.02
CA PRO A 85 -19.59 3.88 5.78
C PRO A 85 -18.85 5.22 5.64
N THR A 86 -18.50 5.83 6.76
CA THR A 86 -17.76 7.12 6.82
C THR A 86 -16.25 6.95 6.90
N HIS A 87 -15.74 5.74 6.82
CA HIS A 87 -14.29 5.50 6.92
C HIS A 87 -13.53 6.18 5.77
N PRO A 88 -12.45 6.93 6.05
CA PRO A 88 -11.70 7.67 5.01
C PRO A 88 -11.29 6.81 3.82
N SER A 89 -10.84 5.57 4.05
CA SER A 89 -10.44 4.65 2.97
C SER A 89 -11.55 4.32 1.96
N ARG A 90 -12.83 4.62 2.26
CA ARG A 90 -13.93 4.48 1.28
C ARG A 90 -14.03 5.67 0.33
N SER A 91 -13.38 6.77 0.69
CA SER A 91 -13.43 7.99 -0.11
C SER A 91 -12.67 7.84 -1.42
N THR A 92 -13.15 8.50 -2.47
CA THR A 92 -12.40 8.70 -3.71
C THR A 92 -11.16 9.56 -3.52
N SER A 93 -10.99 10.19 -2.33
CA SER A 93 -9.75 10.88 -1.95
C SER A 93 -8.60 9.93 -1.65
N ASP A 94 -8.89 8.70 -1.19
CA ASP A 94 -7.90 7.75 -0.68
C ASP A 94 -7.82 6.50 -1.55
N THR A 95 -8.90 6.18 -2.27
CA THR A 95 -9.04 4.93 -3.05
C THR A 95 -9.23 5.22 -4.54
N TYR A 96 -8.59 4.42 -5.39
CA TYR A 96 -8.76 4.44 -6.84
C TYR A 96 -9.98 3.60 -7.24
N TYR A 97 -11.03 4.27 -7.69
CA TYR A 97 -12.23 3.64 -8.22
C TYR A 97 -12.12 3.45 -9.75
N ILE A 98 -12.43 2.24 -10.22
CA ILE A 98 -12.57 1.94 -11.66
C ILE A 98 -13.95 2.39 -12.15
N ASP A 99 -14.95 2.07 -11.35
CA ASP A 99 -16.34 2.44 -11.49
C ASP A 99 -17.00 2.54 -10.10
N GLU A 100 -18.31 2.74 -10.01
CA GLU A 100 -19.03 2.89 -8.74
C GLU A 100 -18.89 1.69 -7.78
N LYS A 101 -18.52 0.52 -8.27
CA LYS A 101 -18.49 -0.74 -7.51
C LYS A 101 -17.12 -1.38 -7.39
N HIS A 102 -16.16 -1.03 -8.26
CA HIS A 102 -14.86 -1.67 -8.33
C HIS A 102 -13.73 -0.70 -8.04
N ILE A 103 -12.77 -1.16 -7.26
CA ILE A 103 -11.60 -0.39 -6.84
C ILE A 103 -10.31 -1.15 -7.15
N LEU A 104 -9.21 -0.45 -7.26
CA LEU A 104 -7.90 -1.07 -7.03
C LEU A 104 -7.82 -1.41 -5.54
N ARG A 105 -7.43 -2.65 -5.21
CA ARG A 105 -7.38 -3.11 -3.81
C ARG A 105 -6.46 -2.23 -2.97
N THR A 106 -6.97 -1.73 -1.84
CA THR A 106 -6.24 -0.83 -0.94
C THR A 106 -5.39 -1.56 0.10
N HIS A 107 -5.62 -2.85 0.27
CA HIS A 107 -4.90 -3.75 1.19
C HIS A 107 -4.99 -5.20 0.69
N ASP A 108 -4.07 -6.02 1.14
CA ASP A 108 -4.02 -7.44 0.79
C ASP A 108 -5.07 -8.28 1.55
N THR A 109 -5.56 -7.82 2.71
CA THR A 109 -6.49 -8.55 3.60
C THR A 109 -7.73 -9.09 2.87
N VAL A 110 -8.13 -8.49 1.73
CA VAL A 110 -9.21 -9.02 0.89
C VAL A 110 -9.00 -10.48 0.47
N PHE A 111 -7.78 -11.02 0.61
CA PHE A 111 -7.51 -12.44 0.38
C PHE A 111 -8.31 -13.37 1.28
N TRP A 112 -8.75 -12.92 2.46
CA TRP A 112 -9.59 -13.73 3.35
C TRP A 112 -10.85 -14.18 2.64
N TYR A 113 -11.55 -13.25 1.99
CA TYR A 113 -12.73 -13.57 1.22
C TYR A 113 -12.42 -14.55 0.09
N TYR A 114 -11.45 -14.22 -0.76
CA TYR A 114 -11.14 -15.04 -1.93
C TYR A 114 -10.71 -16.45 -1.56
N TYR A 115 -9.90 -16.59 -0.50
CA TYR A 115 -9.48 -17.90 0.00
C TYR A 115 -10.67 -18.72 0.49
N LEU A 116 -11.56 -18.13 1.28
CA LEU A 116 -12.73 -18.82 1.83
C LEU A 116 -13.79 -19.18 0.77
N GLN A 117 -13.77 -18.51 -0.39
CA GLN A 117 -14.69 -18.84 -1.49
C GLN A 117 -14.23 -20.02 -2.34
N LEU A 118 -12.98 -20.46 -2.24
CA LEU A 118 -12.48 -21.60 -3.00
C LEU A 118 -13.24 -22.88 -2.59
N PRO A 119 -13.74 -23.68 -3.57
CA PRO A 119 -14.52 -24.90 -3.27
C PRO A 119 -13.78 -25.86 -2.33
N GLU A 120 -12.51 -26.12 -2.58
CA GLU A 120 -11.67 -26.98 -1.76
C GLU A 120 -11.47 -26.47 -0.34
N ILE A 121 -11.46 -25.15 -0.12
CA ILE A 121 -11.35 -24.56 1.22
C ILE A 121 -12.70 -24.69 1.96
N LYS A 122 -13.82 -24.51 1.27
CA LYS A 122 -15.16 -24.79 1.81
C LYS A 122 -15.30 -26.26 2.25
N GLU A 123 -14.76 -27.20 1.48
CA GLU A 123 -14.73 -28.61 1.86
C GLU A 123 -13.85 -28.85 3.10
N ARG A 124 -12.69 -28.19 3.21
CA ARG A 124 -11.82 -28.27 4.39
C ARG A 124 -12.53 -27.72 5.63
N ILE A 125 -13.23 -26.58 5.51
CA ILE A 125 -14.05 -26.01 6.58
C ILE A 125 -15.14 -26.99 7.00
N ALA A 126 -15.87 -27.59 6.05
CA ALA A 126 -16.91 -28.58 6.34
C ALA A 126 -16.39 -29.83 7.07
N ARG A 127 -15.12 -30.19 6.87
CA ARG A 127 -14.43 -31.25 7.62
C ARG A 127 -13.85 -30.79 8.96
N GLY A 128 -13.99 -29.52 9.32
CA GLY A 128 -13.41 -28.96 10.54
C GLY A 128 -11.87 -28.94 10.52
N GLU A 129 -11.26 -28.70 9.37
CA GLU A 129 -9.80 -28.58 9.25
C GLU A 129 -9.31 -27.19 9.63
N SER A 130 -8.10 -27.11 10.18
CA SER A 130 -7.41 -25.83 10.35
C SER A 130 -6.89 -25.33 9.00
N LEU A 131 -6.84 -24.03 8.84
CA LEU A 131 -6.48 -23.34 7.60
C LEU A 131 -5.36 -22.35 7.88
N GLY A 132 -4.34 -22.32 7.01
CA GLY A 132 -3.30 -21.31 7.04
C GLY A 132 -3.01 -20.85 5.62
N THR A 133 -2.92 -19.53 5.42
CA THR A 133 -2.55 -18.98 4.11
C THR A 133 -1.80 -17.67 4.21
N LEU A 134 -0.94 -17.43 3.22
CA LEU A 134 -0.21 -16.19 2.98
C LEU A 134 -0.67 -15.57 1.67
N CYS A 135 -0.72 -14.25 1.65
CA CYS A 135 -0.93 -13.46 0.44
C CYS A 135 0.11 -12.35 0.35
N TYR A 136 0.53 -12.02 -0.85
CA TYR A 136 1.39 -10.85 -1.11
C TYR A 136 1.17 -10.33 -2.53
N GLY A 137 1.50 -9.08 -2.74
CA GLY A 137 1.40 -8.41 -4.03
C GLY A 137 1.11 -6.93 -3.93
N LYS A 138 0.88 -6.30 -5.09
CA LYS A 138 0.61 -4.86 -5.19
C LYS A 138 -0.70 -4.47 -4.51
N VAL A 139 -0.66 -3.32 -3.85
CA VAL A 139 -1.83 -2.59 -3.33
C VAL A 139 -1.73 -1.11 -3.74
N TYR A 140 -2.84 -0.39 -3.67
CA TYR A 140 -2.97 0.92 -4.30
C TYR A 140 -3.68 1.89 -3.37
N ARG A 141 -3.04 3.04 -3.11
CA ARG A 141 -3.64 4.12 -2.31
C ARG A 141 -3.32 5.47 -2.92
N LYS A 142 -4.26 6.39 -2.81
CA LYS A 142 -3.96 7.80 -3.04
C LYS A 142 -3.27 8.33 -1.79
N ASP A 143 -2.00 8.65 -1.91
CA ASP A 143 -1.17 9.03 -0.78
C ASP A 143 -0.37 10.29 -1.11
N GLU A 144 0.23 10.89 -0.10
CA GLU A 144 1.17 12.00 -0.25
C GLU A 144 2.36 11.59 -1.12
N ILE A 145 3.05 12.60 -1.66
CA ILE A 145 4.31 12.39 -2.39
C ILE A 145 5.45 12.76 -1.46
N ASP A 146 6.15 11.76 -0.98
CA ASP A 146 7.38 11.92 -0.23
C ASP A 146 8.37 10.78 -0.52
N ARG A 147 9.44 10.72 0.26
CA ARG A 147 10.49 9.69 0.13
C ARG A 147 10.07 8.31 0.62
N ARG A 148 8.92 8.16 1.28
CA ARG A 148 8.46 6.94 1.94
C ARG A 148 7.16 6.39 1.39
N HIS A 149 6.41 7.20 0.62
CA HIS A 149 5.10 6.85 0.12
C HIS A 149 5.03 6.83 -1.40
N MET A 150 4.39 5.81 -1.92
CA MET A 150 4.00 5.66 -3.33
C MET A 150 2.54 5.23 -3.42
N ASN A 151 1.91 5.59 -4.52
CA ASN A 151 0.54 5.17 -4.80
C ASN A 151 0.40 3.70 -5.22
N VAL A 152 1.50 3.04 -5.56
CA VAL A 152 1.61 1.59 -5.77
C VAL A 152 2.69 1.09 -4.83
N PHE A 153 2.34 0.13 -4.00
CA PHE A 153 3.28 -0.50 -3.08
C PHE A 153 2.87 -1.96 -2.85
N HIS A 154 3.63 -2.71 -2.08
CA HIS A 154 3.38 -4.12 -1.86
C HIS A 154 3.06 -4.40 -0.40
N GLN A 155 2.10 -5.27 -0.18
CA GLN A 155 1.81 -5.82 1.13
C GLN A 155 2.01 -7.33 1.13
N MET A 156 2.32 -7.86 2.29
CA MET A 156 2.25 -9.26 2.61
C MET A 156 1.45 -9.44 3.88
N GLY A 157 0.51 -10.37 3.84
CA GLY A 157 -0.28 -10.75 5.00
C GLY A 157 -0.46 -12.25 5.10
N GLY A 158 -0.93 -12.67 6.25
CA GLY A 158 -1.24 -14.06 6.51
C GLY A 158 -2.26 -14.21 7.61
N TRP A 159 -2.92 -15.36 7.63
CA TRP A 159 -3.78 -15.76 8.72
C TRP A 159 -3.73 -17.26 8.98
N TYR A 160 -4.14 -17.63 10.18
CA TYR A 160 -4.41 -19.00 10.57
C TYR A 160 -5.78 -19.07 11.23
N LEU A 161 -6.60 -20.03 10.82
CA LEU A 161 -7.91 -20.30 11.40
C LEU A 161 -7.98 -21.74 11.84
N MET A 162 -8.61 -21.98 12.99
CA MET A 162 -8.91 -23.34 13.50
C MET A 162 -10.33 -23.39 14.06
N PRO A 163 -10.98 -24.56 14.03
CA PRO A 163 -12.27 -24.74 14.72
C PRO A 163 -12.15 -24.46 16.22
N GLU A 164 -13.15 -23.78 16.80
CA GLU A 164 -13.20 -23.44 18.23
C GLU A 164 -13.18 -24.68 19.14
N ASP A 165 -13.74 -25.80 18.69
CA ASP A 165 -13.78 -27.05 19.43
C ASP A 165 -12.42 -27.77 19.51
N LYS A 166 -11.45 -27.35 18.69
CA LYS A 166 -10.08 -27.91 18.71
C LYS A 166 -9.12 -27.20 19.64
N GLY A 167 -9.52 -26.07 20.21
CA GLY A 167 -8.72 -25.30 21.16
C GLY A 167 -8.95 -23.79 21.05
N ASN A 168 -8.18 -23.05 21.84
CA ASN A 168 -8.20 -21.60 21.82
C ASN A 168 -6.88 -21.08 21.28
N LEU A 169 -6.96 -20.02 20.49
CA LEU A 169 -5.83 -19.19 20.09
C LEU A 169 -5.86 -17.89 20.87
N SER A 170 -4.70 -17.45 21.28
CA SER A 170 -4.50 -16.23 22.06
C SER A 170 -3.69 -15.20 21.27
N LEU A 171 -3.69 -13.98 21.77
CA LEU A 171 -2.81 -12.94 21.24
C LEU A 171 -1.32 -13.29 21.41
N ASP A 172 -0.98 -14.10 22.42
CA ASP A 172 0.39 -14.53 22.65
C ASP A 172 0.85 -15.57 21.62
N ASP A 173 -0.06 -16.39 21.09
CA ASP A 173 0.24 -17.25 19.93
C ASP A 173 0.60 -16.41 18.70
N LEU A 174 -0.18 -15.35 18.42
CA LEU A 174 0.14 -14.40 17.36
C LEU A 174 1.49 -13.71 17.62
N LYS A 175 1.75 -13.20 18.83
CA LYS A 175 3.03 -12.57 19.18
C LYS A 175 4.22 -13.51 18.96
N SER A 176 4.06 -14.80 19.24
CA SER A 176 5.11 -15.80 18.98
C SER A 176 5.42 -15.88 17.48
N VAL A 177 4.39 -16.02 16.64
CA VAL A 177 4.54 -16.06 15.18
C VAL A 177 5.16 -14.78 14.66
N LEU A 178 4.69 -13.61 15.12
CA LEU A 178 5.22 -12.31 14.68
C LEU A 178 6.66 -12.09 15.14
N SER A 179 7.04 -12.63 16.30
CA SER A 179 8.45 -12.62 16.75
C SER A 179 9.35 -13.37 15.78
N ASP A 180 8.89 -14.51 15.26
CA ASP A 180 9.66 -15.27 14.27
C ASP A 180 9.72 -14.53 12.93
N VAL A 181 8.63 -13.87 12.51
CA VAL A 181 8.59 -13.03 11.31
C VAL A 181 9.60 -11.89 11.44
N VAL A 182 9.57 -11.13 12.54
CA VAL A 182 10.49 -10.01 12.79
C VAL A 182 11.94 -10.47 12.75
N LYS A 183 12.25 -11.59 13.42
CA LYS A 183 13.61 -12.16 13.42
C LYS A 183 14.05 -12.67 12.05
N SER A 184 13.14 -13.17 11.24
CA SER A 184 13.45 -13.62 9.88
C SER A 184 13.83 -12.45 8.96
N ILE A 185 13.30 -11.25 9.24
CA ILE A 185 13.54 -10.03 8.46
C ILE A 185 14.78 -9.29 8.96
N PHE A 186 14.87 -9.04 10.27
CA PHE A 186 15.88 -8.15 10.87
C PHE A 186 16.97 -8.89 11.65
N GLY A 187 16.92 -10.22 11.64
CA GLY A 187 17.89 -11.05 12.37
C GLY A 187 17.52 -11.29 13.84
N PRO A 188 18.18 -12.27 14.48
CA PRO A 188 17.81 -12.74 15.82
C PRO A 188 18.04 -11.74 16.95
N ASN A 189 18.88 -10.73 16.73
CA ASN A 189 19.27 -9.74 17.74
C ASN A 189 18.50 -8.41 17.60
N CYS A 190 17.48 -8.34 16.73
CA CYS A 190 16.68 -7.13 16.56
C CYS A 190 15.91 -6.82 17.86
N ILE A 191 15.80 -5.55 18.19
CA ILE A 191 15.03 -5.05 19.33
C ILE A 191 13.66 -4.66 18.81
N TYR A 192 12.60 -5.24 19.34
CA TYR A 192 11.21 -4.98 18.93
C TYR A 192 10.29 -5.00 20.14
N ARG A 193 9.10 -4.43 19.98
CA ARG A 193 8.04 -4.43 20.99
C ARG A 193 6.66 -4.57 20.35
N PHE A 194 5.69 -4.99 21.15
CA PHE A 194 4.29 -5.04 20.78
C PHE A 194 3.55 -3.90 21.47
N ASN A 195 2.73 -3.18 20.70
CA ASN A 195 1.82 -2.17 21.21
C ASN A 195 0.38 -2.60 20.92
N VAL A 196 -0.56 -2.07 21.69
CA VAL A 196 -1.99 -2.21 21.41
C VAL A 196 -2.35 -1.33 20.22
N ASP A 197 -3.14 -1.86 19.30
CA ASP A 197 -3.70 -1.11 18.17
C ASP A 197 -5.17 -1.46 17.95
N VAL A 198 -5.85 -0.77 17.05
CA VAL A 198 -7.27 -0.98 16.74
C VAL A 198 -7.48 -1.04 15.24
N PHE A 199 -7.91 -2.21 14.74
CA PHE A 199 -8.33 -2.37 13.35
C PHE A 199 -9.83 -2.71 13.27
N PRO A 200 -10.53 -2.28 12.19
CA PRO A 200 -11.94 -2.55 12.05
C PRO A 200 -12.31 -4.03 12.11
N TYR A 201 -11.43 -4.92 11.62
CA TYR A 201 -11.67 -6.33 11.36
C TYR A 201 -11.03 -7.31 12.36
N THR A 202 -10.25 -6.81 13.34
CA THR A 202 -9.64 -7.62 14.40
C THR A 202 -9.93 -7.07 15.79
N ASP A 203 -10.01 -7.95 16.79
CA ASP A 203 -10.15 -7.63 18.21
C ASP A 203 -9.79 -8.85 19.06
N PRO A 204 -8.76 -8.80 19.95
CA PRO A 204 -7.81 -7.69 20.10
C PRO A 204 -6.85 -7.53 18.92
N SER A 205 -6.29 -6.33 18.81
CA SER A 205 -5.32 -5.98 17.78
C SER A 205 -4.02 -5.47 18.40
N LEU A 206 -2.94 -5.61 17.65
CA LEU A 206 -1.61 -5.14 18.02
C LEU A 206 -0.83 -4.65 16.80
N GLU A 207 0.17 -3.86 17.06
CA GLU A 207 1.24 -3.51 16.14
C GLU A 207 2.59 -3.95 16.67
N VAL A 208 3.56 -4.07 15.78
CA VAL A 208 4.96 -4.35 16.13
C VAL A 208 5.82 -3.20 15.65
N GLU A 209 6.64 -2.70 16.57
CA GLU A 209 7.70 -1.73 16.26
C GLU A 209 9.07 -2.38 16.44
N VAL A 210 10.01 -1.98 15.58
CA VAL A 210 11.43 -2.30 15.72
C VAL A 210 12.22 -1.04 16.05
N GLN A 211 13.31 -1.19 16.79
CA GLN A 211 14.22 -0.08 17.08
C GLN A 211 15.23 0.07 15.94
N VAL A 212 15.19 1.21 15.27
CA VAL A 212 16.10 1.58 14.19
C VAL A 212 16.81 2.87 14.57
N GLU A 213 18.14 2.81 14.72
CA GLU A 213 18.98 3.97 15.09
C GLU A 213 18.50 4.71 16.37
N GLY A 214 17.91 3.97 17.31
CA GLY A 214 17.37 4.51 18.56
C GLY A 214 15.91 4.91 18.52
N GLU A 215 15.29 5.02 17.33
CA GLU A 215 13.90 5.36 17.14
C GLU A 215 13.02 4.11 16.97
N TRP A 216 11.78 4.17 17.46
CA TRP A 216 10.81 3.10 17.26
C TRP A 216 10.04 3.32 15.96
N VAL A 217 10.02 2.30 15.12
CA VAL A 217 9.36 2.32 13.81
C VAL A 217 8.36 1.18 13.72
N GLU A 218 7.09 1.49 13.51
CA GLU A 218 6.05 0.52 13.23
C GLU A 218 6.36 -0.21 11.92
N ILE A 219 6.28 -1.55 11.95
CA ILE A 219 6.62 -2.40 10.80
C ILE A 219 5.48 -3.31 10.35
N LEU A 220 4.60 -3.73 11.26
CA LEU A 220 3.49 -4.63 10.94
C LEU A 220 2.37 -4.52 11.98
N GLY A 221 1.15 -4.85 11.54
CA GLY A 221 -0.01 -4.97 12.39
C GLY A 221 -0.63 -6.36 12.33
N GLY A 222 -1.37 -6.74 13.37
CA GLY A 222 -2.07 -8.00 13.43
C GLY A 222 -3.12 -8.05 14.53
N GLY A 223 -3.86 -9.14 14.60
CA GLY A 223 -4.89 -9.34 15.62
C GLY A 223 -5.71 -10.59 15.42
N MET A 224 -6.68 -10.76 16.28
CA MET A 224 -7.63 -11.87 16.22
C MET A 224 -8.81 -11.46 15.33
N PRO A 225 -9.11 -12.16 14.21
CA PRO A 225 -10.26 -11.86 13.36
C PRO A 225 -11.57 -11.82 14.16
N LYS A 226 -12.36 -10.75 13.97
CA LYS A 226 -13.67 -10.66 14.62
C LYS A 226 -14.60 -11.74 14.10
N LYS A 227 -15.42 -12.31 14.97
CA LYS A 227 -16.44 -13.30 14.59
C LYS A 227 -17.46 -12.75 13.59
N SER A 228 -17.79 -11.43 13.67
CA SER A 228 -18.64 -10.76 12.69
C SER A 228 -18.03 -10.81 11.29
N VAL A 229 -16.72 -10.54 11.17
CA VAL A 229 -15.99 -10.56 9.89
C VAL A 229 -15.94 -11.97 9.30
N LEU A 230 -15.64 -12.99 10.10
CA LEU A 230 -15.66 -14.38 9.63
C LEU A 230 -17.07 -14.78 9.17
N LYS A 231 -18.11 -14.39 9.93
CA LYS A 231 -19.52 -14.63 9.57
C LYS A 231 -19.92 -13.93 8.27
N ASN A 232 -19.49 -12.67 8.06
CA ASN A 232 -19.71 -11.96 6.80
C ASN A 232 -19.14 -12.72 5.59
N MET A 233 -18.10 -13.53 5.81
CA MET A 233 -17.46 -14.37 4.79
C MET A 233 -18.00 -15.80 4.73
N GLY A 234 -19.02 -16.13 5.54
CA GLY A 234 -19.68 -17.44 5.56
C GLY A 234 -18.98 -18.49 6.44
N VAL A 235 -18.15 -18.08 7.41
CA VAL A 235 -17.47 -18.99 8.34
C VAL A 235 -17.91 -18.71 9.78
N GLU A 236 -18.39 -19.74 10.44
CA GLU A 236 -18.77 -19.73 11.85
C GLU A 236 -18.04 -20.87 12.61
N GLY A 237 -17.87 -20.72 13.92
CA GLY A 237 -17.22 -21.73 14.77
C GLY A 237 -15.71 -21.84 14.57
N TYR A 238 -15.06 -20.81 14.05
CA TYR A 238 -13.61 -20.71 13.89
C TYR A 238 -13.06 -19.52 14.68
N VAL A 239 -11.84 -19.71 15.17
CA VAL A 239 -10.97 -18.67 15.75
C VAL A 239 -9.66 -18.65 15.02
N GLY A 240 -8.94 -17.54 15.11
CA GLY A 240 -7.67 -17.44 14.40
C GLY A 240 -6.88 -16.19 14.78
N TRP A 241 -5.78 -16.02 14.08
CA TRP A 241 -4.98 -14.81 14.10
C TRP A 241 -4.63 -14.41 12.66
N ALA A 242 -4.37 -13.12 12.48
CA ALA A 242 -3.99 -12.53 11.20
C ALA A 242 -2.97 -11.41 11.38
N PHE A 243 -2.20 -11.16 10.34
CA PHE A 243 -1.24 -10.06 10.29
C PHE A 243 -1.09 -9.53 8.86
N GLY A 244 -0.52 -8.32 8.75
CA GLY A 244 -0.16 -7.71 7.47
C GLY A 244 0.87 -6.60 7.61
N PHE A 245 1.65 -6.36 6.55
CA PHE A 245 2.68 -5.33 6.53
C PHE A 245 3.04 -4.88 5.11
N GLY A 246 3.57 -3.64 5.00
CA GLY A 246 4.14 -3.10 3.77
C GLY A 246 5.58 -3.57 3.56
N LEU A 247 5.86 -4.17 2.41
CA LEU A 247 7.19 -4.71 2.10
C LEU A 247 8.23 -3.59 1.88
N GLU A 248 7.84 -2.49 1.27
CA GLU A 248 8.75 -1.35 1.04
C GLU A 248 9.29 -0.75 2.33
N ARG A 249 8.46 -0.62 3.36
CA ARG A 249 8.91 -0.09 4.66
C ARG A 249 10.03 -0.95 5.24
N LEU A 250 9.89 -2.26 5.18
CA LEU A 250 10.91 -3.20 5.65
C LEU A 250 12.19 -3.13 4.82
N ALA A 251 12.07 -3.04 3.49
CA ALA A 251 13.20 -2.91 2.58
C ALA A 251 13.96 -1.58 2.81
N ILE A 252 13.23 -0.47 2.98
CA ILE A 252 13.80 0.85 3.29
C ILE A 252 14.62 0.79 4.58
N ILE A 253 14.05 0.19 5.64
CA ILE A 253 14.72 0.06 6.94
C ILE A 253 15.98 -0.81 6.79
N SER A 254 15.84 -2.00 6.20
CA SER A 254 16.92 -2.98 6.07
C SER A 254 18.13 -2.44 5.29
N MET A 255 17.87 -1.68 4.23
CA MET A 255 18.90 -1.13 3.33
C MET A 255 19.25 0.33 3.62
N LYS A 256 18.59 0.98 4.58
CA LYS A 256 18.71 2.43 4.85
C LYS A 256 18.51 3.25 3.56
N LEU A 257 17.50 2.89 2.77
CA LEU A 257 17.21 3.60 1.52
C LEU A 257 16.75 5.03 1.81
N PRO A 258 17.34 6.03 1.17
CA PRO A 258 16.94 7.41 1.34
C PRO A 258 15.61 7.76 0.65
N ASP A 259 15.15 6.90 -0.28
CA ASP A 259 13.98 7.16 -1.10
C ASP A 259 13.37 5.85 -1.63
N ILE A 260 12.06 5.68 -1.48
CA ILE A 260 11.30 4.49 -1.92
C ILE A 260 11.41 4.24 -3.44
N ARG A 261 11.54 5.30 -4.24
CA ARG A 261 11.64 5.22 -5.71
C ARG A 261 12.87 4.46 -6.19
N LEU A 262 13.91 4.33 -5.35
CA LEU A 262 15.10 3.54 -5.66
C LEU A 262 14.78 2.05 -5.88
N LEU A 263 13.73 1.54 -5.24
CA LEU A 263 13.28 0.16 -5.45
C LEU A 263 12.81 -0.12 -6.89
N TRP A 264 12.44 0.94 -7.62
CA TRP A 264 11.95 0.90 -9.00
C TRP A 264 12.98 1.40 -10.01
N SER A 265 14.22 1.70 -9.56
CA SER A 265 15.25 2.26 -10.43
C SER A 265 15.71 1.24 -11.49
N GLU A 266 15.86 1.72 -12.71
CA GLU A 266 16.47 0.98 -13.80
C GLU A 266 17.99 1.16 -13.90
N ASP A 267 18.58 2.04 -13.07
CA ASP A 267 20.03 2.25 -13.02
C ASP A 267 20.74 1.02 -12.43
N GLU A 268 21.58 0.38 -13.21
CA GLU A 268 22.32 -0.81 -12.80
C GLU A 268 23.22 -0.60 -11.57
N ARG A 269 23.68 0.63 -11.31
CA ARG A 269 24.48 0.99 -10.14
C ARG A 269 23.61 1.01 -8.88
N VAL A 270 22.34 1.37 -9.00
CA VAL A 270 21.33 1.31 -7.94
C VAL A 270 20.92 -0.14 -7.73
N LYS A 271 20.51 -0.85 -8.79
CA LYS A 271 20.06 -2.26 -8.72
C LYS A 271 21.04 -3.17 -8.00
N LYS A 272 22.35 -3.03 -8.28
CA LYS A 272 23.42 -3.80 -7.64
C LYS A 272 23.55 -3.57 -6.14
N GLN A 273 23.02 -2.48 -5.63
CA GLN A 273 23.05 -2.13 -4.21
C GLN A 273 21.75 -2.49 -3.47
N LEU A 274 20.69 -2.85 -4.19
CA LEU A 274 19.42 -3.26 -3.57
C LEU A 274 19.53 -4.67 -2.98
N VAL A 275 20.31 -4.79 -1.92
CA VAL A 275 20.58 -6.04 -1.19
C VAL A 275 20.21 -5.83 0.27
N LEU A 276 19.28 -6.63 0.78
CA LEU A 276 18.86 -6.55 2.18
C LEU A 276 20.06 -6.64 3.14
N ASP A 277 19.93 -5.99 4.28
CA ASP A 277 20.94 -5.93 5.36
C ASP A 277 22.27 -5.23 4.96
N ARG A 278 22.26 -4.52 3.83
CA ARG A 278 23.38 -3.70 3.38
C ARG A 278 22.93 -2.25 3.20
N PRO A 279 23.53 -1.29 3.95
CA PRO A 279 23.22 0.11 3.76
C PRO A 279 23.47 0.55 2.32
N PHE A 280 22.51 1.24 1.73
CA PHE A 280 22.63 1.84 0.42
C PHE A 280 23.60 3.02 0.47
N VAL A 281 24.48 3.10 -0.52
CA VAL A 281 25.38 4.24 -0.70
C VAL A 281 24.92 5.04 -1.92
N GLU A 282 24.62 6.32 -1.73
CA GLU A 282 24.16 7.16 -2.84
C GLU A 282 25.13 7.12 -4.03
N VAL A 283 24.61 6.75 -5.19
CA VAL A 283 25.41 6.61 -6.42
C VAL A 283 25.90 7.96 -6.93
N SER A 284 25.11 8.99 -6.72
CA SER A 284 25.46 10.38 -7.05
C SER A 284 24.51 11.35 -6.33
N LYS A 285 25.07 12.46 -5.81
CA LYS A 285 24.26 13.52 -5.18
C LYS A 285 24.03 14.66 -6.20
N TYR A 286 23.04 14.49 -7.03
CA TYR A 286 22.59 15.60 -7.85
C TYR A 286 21.71 16.56 -7.04
N PRO A 287 21.89 17.89 -7.19
CA PRO A 287 21.10 18.86 -6.46
C PRO A 287 19.60 18.77 -6.84
N SER A 288 18.73 18.91 -5.85
CA SER A 288 17.31 19.07 -6.10
C SER A 288 16.99 20.49 -6.59
N VAL A 289 15.90 20.62 -7.35
CA VAL A 289 15.34 21.90 -7.79
C VAL A 289 13.95 22.04 -7.20
N THR A 290 13.65 23.15 -6.55
CA THR A 290 12.34 23.41 -5.95
C THR A 290 11.54 24.40 -6.76
N ARG A 291 10.20 24.23 -6.80
CA ARG A 291 9.24 25.19 -7.34
C ARG A 291 8.02 25.26 -6.43
N ASP A 292 7.53 26.47 -6.23
CA ASP A 292 6.34 26.74 -5.45
C ASP A 292 5.19 27.10 -6.40
N ILE A 293 4.00 26.61 -6.09
CA ILE A 293 2.77 27.00 -6.76
C ILE A 293 1.76 27.45 -5.71
N SER A 294 1.12 28.58 -5.96
CA SER A 294 0.03 29.07 -5.13
C SER A 294 -1.22 29.23 -5.98
N PHE A 295 -2.34 28.69 -5.52
CA PHE A 295 -3.61 28.73 -6.24
C PHE A 295 -4.81 28.78 -5.30
N VAL A 296 -5.91 29.31 -5.83
CA VAL A 296 -7.22 29.38 -5.17
C VAL A 296 -8.16 28.39 -5.83
N VAL A 297 -8.84 27.57 -5.03
CA VAL A 297 -9.77 26.50 -5.45
C VAL A 297 -11.06 26.54 -4.63
N PRO A 298 -12.15 25.90 -5.09
CA PRO A 298 -13.32 25.63 -4.26
C PRO A 298 -12.97 24.85 -2.99
N LYS A 299 -13.77 24.99 -1.94
CA LYS A 299 -13.52 24.33 -0.62
C LYS A 299 -13.63 22.80 -0.65
N ASP A 300 -14.30 22.25 -1.64
CA ASP A 300 -14.42 20.80 -1.86
C ASP A 300 -13.19 20.20 -2.58
N PHE A 301 -12.17 21.01 -2.84
CA PHE A 301 -10.92 20.55 -3.42
C PHE A 301 -10.24 19.50 -2.52
N VAL A 302 -9.83 18.40 -3.14
CA VAL A 302 -9.15 17.27 -2.48
C VAL A 302 -7.66 17.31 -2.83
N PRO A 303 -6.74 17.58 -1.87
CA PRO A 303 -5.30 17.64 -2.12
C PRO A 303 -4.71 16.38 -2.76
N ASN A 304 -5.19 15.19 -2.41
CA ASN A 304 -4.70 13.93 -2.97
C ASN A 304 -4.90 13.84 -4.49
N ASN A 305 -5.96 14.44 -5.04
CA ASN A 305 -6.14 14.53 -6.49
C ASN A 305 -5.08 15.44 -7.16
N TYR A 306 -4.60 16.43 -6.42
CA TYR A 306 -3.50 17.27 -6.88
C TYR A 306 -2.15 16.54 -6.83
N PHE A 307 -1.90 15.73 -5.82
CA PHE A 307 -0.72 14.87 -5.79
C PHE A 307 -0.70 13.88 -6.96
N ASP A 308 -1.84 13.30 -7.30
CA ASP A 308 -1.95 12.43 -8.48
C ASP A 308 -1.65 13.18 -9.79
N LEU A 309 -2.13 14.42 -9.92
CA LEU A 309 -1.80 15.28 -11.07
C LEU A 309 -0.28 15.48 -11.19
N ILE A 310 0.37 15.76 -10.07
CA ILE A 310 1.83 15.98 -10.05
C ILE A 310 2.57 14.69 -10.40
N ARG A 311 2.16 13.54 -9.89
CA ARG A 311 2.74 12.23 -10.26
C ARG A 311 2.63 11.96 -11.76
N ASP A 312 1.47 12.26 -12.34
CA ASP A 312 1.23 12.00 -13.76
C ASP A 312 2.12 12.85 -14.69
N LEU A 313 2.39 14.09 -14.31
CA LEU A 313 3.15 15.05 -15.13
C LEU A 313 4.65 15.05 -14.80
N GLY A 314 5.01 14.87 -13.54
CA GLY A 314 6.39 14.93 -13.08
C GLY A 314 7.08 13.55 -13.00
N GLY A 315 6.29 12.47 -12.90
CA GLY A 315 6.81 11.10 -12.81
C GLY A 315 7.86 10.95 -11.71
N ASP A 316 8.90 10.17 -12.00
CA ASP A 316 9.98 9.86 -11.06
C ASP A 316 10.90 11.05 -10.73
N LEU A 317 10.72 12.18 -11.39
CA LEU A 317 11.47 13.40 -11.06
C LEU A 317 10.91 14.12 -9.83
N VAL A 318 9.67 13.86 -9.42
CA VAL A 318 9.08 14.43 -8.21
C VAL A 318 9.51 13.65 -6.99
N GLN A 319 10.30 14.27 -6.14
CA GLN A 319 10.79 13.68 -4.89
C GLN A 319 9.81 13.90 -3.73
N GLU A 320 9.27 15.11 -3.64
CA GLU A 320 8.40 15.53 -2.53
C GLU A 320 7.44 16.63 -2.99
N VAL A 321 6.23 16.62 -2.45
CA VAL A 321 5.30 17.76 -2.51
C VAL A 321 4.89 18.11 -1.10
N LYS A 322 5.17 19.36 -0.69
CA LYS A 322 4.90 19.85 0.65
C LYS A 322 3.89 20.97 0.65
N LEU A 323 2.85 20.85 1.46
CA LEU A 323 1.95 21.98 1.74
C LEU A 323 2.70 23.01 2.57
N LEU A 324 2.87 24.21 2.03
CA LEU A 324 3.48 25.36 2.74
C LEU A 324 2.44 26.19 3.46
N ASP A 325 1.29 26.41 2.83
CA ASP A 325 0.25 27.28 3.38
C ASP A 325 -1.14 26.87 2.88
N ARG A 326 -2.12 26.96 3.79
CA ARG A 326 -3.54 26.86 3.50
C ARG A 326 -4.24 28.05 4.14
N PHE A 327 -4.85 28.90 3.32
CA PHE A 327 -5.40 30.16 3.76
C PHE A 327 -6.82 30.40 3.23
N GLU A 328 -7.73 30.79 4.11
CA GLU A 328 -9.11 31.17 3.79
C GLU A 328 -9.30 32.67 4.04
N ASN A 329 -9.86 33.36 3.04
CA ASN A 329 -10.21 34.77 3.17
C ASN A 329 -11.42 35.09 2.30
N ALA A 330 -12.58 35.24 2.94
CA ALA A 330 -13.86 35.47 2.24
C ALA A 330 -13.90 36.78 1.46
N GLU A 331 -13.21 37.82 1.92
CA GLU A 331 -13.16 39.13 1.23
C GLU A 331 -12.32 39.08 -0.06
N LYS A 332 -11.25 38.25 -0.08
CA LYS A 332 -10.36 38.14 -1.24
C LYS A 332 -10.79 37.10 -2.25
N PHE A 333 -11.34 35.96 -1.81
CA PHE A 333 -11.57 34.80 -2.67
C PHE A 333 -13.03 34.37 -2.75
N GLY A 334 -13.90 34.91 -1.89
CA GLY A 334 -15.25 34.40 -1.65
C GLY A 334 -15.30 33.41 -0.49
N SER A 335 -16.49 33.20 0.08
CA SER A 335 -16.70 32.32 1.23
C SER A 335 -16.61 30.81 0.91
N ASP A 336 -16.65 30.47 -0.38
CA ASP A 336 -16.64 29.12 -0.96
C ASP A 336 -15.27 28.65 -1.46
N LYS A 337 -14.21 29.46 -1.27
CA LYS A 337 -12.88 29.21 -1.79
C LYS A 337 -11.79 29.19 -0.72
N VAL A 338 -10.70 28.50 -1.04
CA VAL A 338 -9.50 28.36 -0.20
C VAL A 338 -8.25 28.48 -1.06
N SER A 339 -7.21 29.09 -0.54
CA SER A 339 -5.89 29.19 -1.17
C SER A 339 -4.96 28.13 -0.62
N TYR A 340 -4.24 27.43 -1.49
CA TYR A 340 -3.16 26.52 -1.15
C TYR A 340 -1.86 27.00 -1.76
N THR A 341 -0.75 26.77 -1.04
CA THR A 341 0.60 26.94 -1.57
C THR A 341 1.36 25.64 -1.34
N PHE A 342 1.77 25.01 -2.43
CA PHE A 342 2.57 23.79 -2.39
C PHE A 342 3.98 24.03 -2.91
N ARG A 343 4.95 23.39 -2.31
CA ARG A 343 6.32 23.26 -2.80
C ARG A 343 6.50 21.88 -3.42
N THR A 344 6.98 21.85 -4.65
CA THR A 344 7.39 20.61 -5.31
C THR A 344 8.92 20.56 -5.39
N VAL A 345 9.50 19.47 -4.92
CA VAL A 345 10.93 19.18 -5.00
C VAL A 345 11.15 18.21 -6.15
N TYR A 346 11.96 18.62 -7.12
CA TYR A 346 12.35 17.81 -8.27
C TYR A 346 13.79 17.34 -8.10
N GLN A 347 14.06 16.07 -8.33
CA GLN A 347 15.40 15.49 -8.29
C GLN A 347 15.47 14.27 -9.22
N SER A 348 16.60 14.11 -9.90
CA SER A 348 16.93 12.87 -10.61
C SER A 348 18.05 12.15 -9.89
N PHE A 349 17.98 10.82 -9.88
CA PHE A 349 19.08 9.97 -9.40
C PHE A 349 20.17 9.76 -10.46
N GLU A 350 19.89 10.14 -11.71
CA GLU A 350 20.76 9.84 -12.85
C GLU A 350 21.58 11.04 -13.34
N ARG A 351 21.07 12.28 -13.10
CA ARG A 351 21.71 13.50 -13.61
C ARG A 351 21.23 14.76 -12.90
N THR A 352 21.98 15.84 -13.06
CA THR A 352 21.50 17.17 -12.67
C THR A 352 20.34 17.59 -13.56
N LEU A 353 19.25 18.08 -12.95
CA LEU A 353 18.14 18.68 -13.66
C LEU A 353 18.46 20.13 -14.01
N THR A 354 18.16 20.54 -15.24
CA THR A 354 18.21 21.93 -15.62
C THR A 354 16.95 22.68 -15.17
N SER A 355 17.09 23.96 -14.84
CA SER A 355 15.92 24.80 -14.52
C SER A 355 14.87 24.79 -15.62
N ALA A 356 15.29 24.81 -16.90
CA ALA A 356 14.38 24.82 -18.03
C ALA A 356 13.53 23.54 -18.14
N GLU A 357 14.09 22.36 -17.83
CA GLU A 357 13.35 21.11 -17.79
C GLU A 357 12.31 21.13 -16.67
N VAL A 358 12.72 21.54 -15.47
CA VAL A 358 11.81 21.66 -14.33
C VAL A 358 10.71 22.67 -14.60
N ASP A 359 11.05 23.82 -15.17
CA ASP A 359 10.08 24.87 -15.52
C ASP A 359 9.04 24.38 -16.53
N LYS A 360 9.43 23.53 -17.48
CA LYS A 360 8.50 22.92 -18.44
C LYS A 360 7.47 22.04 -17.75
N ILE A 361 7.93 21.16 -16.85
CA ILE A 361 7.05 20.27 -16.06
C ILE A 361 6.14 21.12 -15.16
N HIS A 362 6.72 22.08 -14.47
CA HIS A 362 5.99 22.93 -13.53
C HIS A 362 4.88 23.73 -14.21
N ARG A 363 5.14 24.31 -15.39
CA ARG A 363 4.11 24.99 -16.21
C ARG A 363 2.99 24.06 -16.63
N ALA A 364 3.29 22.80 -17.00
CA ALA A 364 2.27 21.82 -17.31
C ALA A 364 1.38 21.52 -16.08
N ILE A 365 1.99 21.42 -14.90
CA ILE A 365 1.25 21.26 -13.63
C ILE A 365 0.36 22.47 -13.38
N GLU A 366 0.84 23.70 -13.56
CA GLU A 366 0.05 24.92 -13.39
C GLU A 366 -1.16 24.96 -14.35
N GLU A 367 -0.94 24.64 -15.62
CA GLU A 367 -2.00 24.64 -16.63
C GLU A 367 -3.07 23.60 -16.35
N ASP A 368 -2.66 22.39 -16.00
CA ASP A 368 -3.60 21.31 -15.69
C ASP A 368 -4.30 21.53 -14.35
N THR A 369 -3.63 22.15 -13.36
CA THR A 369 -4.25 22.59 -12.12
C THR A 369 -5.41 23.53 -12.38
N LYS A 370 -5.23 24.54 -13.25
CA LYS A 370 -6.31 25.45 -13.65
C LYS A 370 -7.49 24.71 -14.27
N LYS A 371 -7.20 23.76 -15.19
CA LYS A 371 -8.23 23.07 -15.97
C LYS A 371 -9.01 22.08 -15.12
N ARG A 372 -8.33 21.30 -14.27
CA ARG A 372 -8.95 20.18 -13.55
C ARG A 372 -9.64 20.58 -12.26
N PHE A 373 -9.10 21.60 -11.57
CA PHE A 373 -9.59 22.00 -10.27
C PHE A 373 -10.29 23.35 -10.27
N SER A 374 -10.58 23.92 -11.45
CA SER A 374 -11.11 25.27 -11.57
C SER A 374 -10.28 26.30 -10.78
N ALA A 375 -8.95 26.07 -10.75
CA ALA A 375 -8.02 26.84 -9.93
C ALA A 375 -7.65 28.17 -10.57
N THR A 376 -7.45 29.17 -9.74
CA THR A 376 -6.82 30.45 -10.12
C THR A 376 -5.42 30.50 -9.55
N ILE A 377 -4.39 30.45 -10.40
CA ILE A 377 -2.99 30.59 -9.99
C ILE A 377 -2.73 32.01 -9.49
N ARG A 378 -1.88 32.14 -8.48
CA ARG A 378 -1.53 33.42 -7.83
C ARG A 378 -0.07 33.76 -8.07
#